data_3e0b1447f432abfc837d86f39d11ec69
#
_entry.id   3e0b1447f432abfc837d86f39d11ec69
#
_cell.length_a   1.000
_cell.length_b   1.000
_cell.length_c   1.000
_cell.angle_alpha   90.00
_cell.angle_beta   90.00
_cell.angle_gamma   90.00
#
_symmetry.space_group_name_H-M   'P 1'
#
loop_
_entity.id
_entity.type
_entity.pdbx_description
1 polymer ?
#
loop_
_entity_poly.entity_id
_entity_poly.type
_entity_poly.pdbx_seq_one_letter_code
_entity_poly.pdbx_strand_id
1 'polypeptide(L)'
;PTQKPVLLLNRIINIATDEGDLVLDPFCGSGTTCVSAKSLKRNFIGIDISNEAVELANSRLEEMIITESALLNKGADDYLEKTEKELAMLEEINAFPVQRNAGIDGFMKEHCDGMPVPVKIQAEYETIEDSIEKLERACMGKNYVMKIVIQTKESNTNRLFDFQSDVEIIKSLELQTTELTKKHNKTQKTILQKLG
;
A
#
# COMPACT_ATOMS: atom_id res chain seq x y z
N PRO A 1 6.75 11.69 -16.82
CA PRO A 1 8.03 11.02 -17.06
C PRO A 1 7.92 9.56 -16.77
N THR A 2 8.20 8.73 -17.79
CA THR A 2 8.02 7.26 -17.73
C THR A 2 9.33 6.50 -17.45
N GLN A 3 10.28 7.18 -16.78
CA GLN A 3 11.58 6.58 -16.48
C GLN A 3 11.43 5.38 -15.51
N LYS A 4 11.99 4.23 -15.90
CA LYS A 4 12.02 3.05 -15.05
C LYS A 4 13.10 3.18 -13.98
N PRO A 5 12.88 2.66 -12.75
CA PRO A 5 13.90 2.66 -11.70
C PRO A 5 15.13 1.84 -12.11
N VAL A 6 16.34 2.39 -11.93
CA VAL A 6 17.60 1.70 -12.24
C VAL A 6 17.70 0.35 -11.51
N LEU A 7 17.30 0.29 -10.25
CA LEU A 7 17.37 -0.95 -9.45
C LEU A 7 16.45 -2.07 -9.97
N LEU A 8 15.32 -1.74 -10.59
CA LEU A 8 14.50 -2.74 -11.26
C LEU A 8 15.26 -3.37 -12.43
N LEU A 9 15.91 -2.53 -13.25
CA LEU A 9 16.70 -2.99 -14.38
C LEU A 9 17.97 -3.73 -13.92
N ASN A 10 18.60 -3.29 -12.83
CA ASN A 10 19.70 -4.03 -12.20
C ASN A 10 19.30 -5.46 -11.86
N ARG A 11 18.11 -5.64 -11.28
CA ARG A 11 17.61 -6.99 -10.94
C ARG A 11 17.37 -7.84 -12.18
N ILE A 12 16.76 -7.25 -13.22
CA ILE A 12 16.47 -7.96 -14.49
C ILE A 12 17.79 -8.37 -15.16
N ILE A 13 18.76 -7.45 -15.28
CA ILE A 13 20.04 -7.70 -15.92
C ILE A 13 20.84 -8.76 -15.16
N ASN A 14 20.88 -8.69 -13.83
CA ASN A 14 21.59 -9.69 -13.02
C ASN A 14 20.99 -11.11 -13.11
N ILE A 15 19.69 -11.23 -13.34
CA ILE A 15 19.05 -12.55 -13.50
C ILE A 15 19.27 -13.10 -14.92
N ALA A 16 19.35 -12.22 -15.92
CA ALA A 16 19.31 -12.57 -17.32
C ALA A 16 20.69 -12.65 -18.01
N THR A 17 21.75 -12.13 -17.36
CA THR A 17 23.09 -11.99 -17.95
C THR A 17 24.21 -12.19 -16.92
N ASP A 18 25.41 -12.50 -17.40
CA ASP A 18 26.65 -12.51 -16.63
C ASP A 18 27.51 -11.26 -16.89
N GLU A 19 28.54 -10.99 -16.04
CA GLU A 19 29.48 -9.90 -16.28
C GLU A 19 30.16 -10.06 -17.64
N GLY A 20 30.22 -8.97 -18.40
CA GLY A 20 30.80 -8.94 -19.75
C GLY A 20 29.81 -9.24 -20.87
N ASP A 21 28.62 -9.73 -20.58
CA ASP A 21 27.58 -9.97 -21.58
C ASP A 21 27.08 -8.66 -22.23
N LEU A 22 26.43 -8.78 -23.38
CA LEU A 22 25.87 -7.66 -24.12
C LEU A 22 24.38 -7.50 -23.88
N VAL A 23 24.00 -6.31 -23.37
CA VAL A 23 22.61 -5.90 -23.18
C VAL A 23 22.19 -4.97 -24.32
N LEU A 24 21.13 -5.29 -25.04
CA LEU A 24 20.56 -4.49 -26.11
C LEU A 24 19.21 -3.88 -25.67
N ASP A 25 19.09 -2.56 -25.80
CA ASP A 25 17.84 -1.84 -25.63
C ASP A 25 17.54 -1.00 -26.88
N PRO A 26 16.65 -1.49 -27.78
CA PRO A 26 16.35 -0.80 -29.05
C PRO A 26 15.43 0.43 -28.88
N PHE A 27 14.96 0.73 -27.67
CA PHE A 27 14.11 1.89 -27.33
C PHE A 27 14.58 2.49 -26.01
N CYS A 28 15.88 2.83 -25.92
CA CYS A 28 16.54 3.10 -24.65
C CYS A 28 16.07 4.38 -23.96
N GLY A 29 15.40 5.31 -24.66
CA GLY A 29 14.98 6.60 -24.13
C GLY A 29 16.11 7.32 -23.40
N SER A 30 15.88 7.67 -22.14
CA SER A 30 16.89 8.29 -21.27
C SER A 30 18.04 7.37 -20.82
N GLY A 31 18.20 6.17 -21.40
CA GLY A 31 19.32 5.28 -21.22
C GLY A 31 19.36 4.53 -19.87
N THR A 32 18.24 4.33 -19.19
CA THR A 32 18.23 3.68 -17.87
C THR A 32 18.78 2.26 -17.94
N THR A 33 18.46 1.49 -18.99
CA THR A 33 19.00 0.14 -19.21
C THR A 33 20.50 0.18 -19.42
N CYS A 34 21.00 1.14 -20.19
CA CYS A 34 22.42 1.32 -20.49
C CYS A 34 23.22 1.67 -19.21
N VAL A 35 22.68 2.58 -18.38
CA VAL A 35 23.27 2.95 -17.09
C VAL A 35 23.33 1.74 -16.16
N SER A 36 22.24 0.97 -16.12
CA SER A 36 22.17 -0.26 -15.32
C SER A 36 23.19 -1.31 -15.79
N ALA A 37 23.27 -1.58 -17.09
CA ALA A 37 24.22 -2.51 -17.65
C ALA A 37 25.67 -2.09 -17.37
N LYS A 38 26.00 -0.79 -17.55
CA LYS A 38 27.32 -0.24 -17.23
C LYS A 38 27.67 -0.40 -15.76
N SER A 39 26.75 -0.10 -14.85
CA SER A 39 26.95 -0.23 -13.40
C SER A 39 27.22 -1.67 -12.96
N LEU A 40 26.67 -2.62 -13.69
CA LEU A 40 26.81 -4.05 -13.45
C LEU A 40 27.95 -4.71 -14.29
N LYS A 41 28.80 -3.92 -14.94
CA LYS A 41 29.91 -4.37 -15.79
C LYS A 41 29.47 -5.23 -16.99
N ARG A 42 28.30 -4.94 -17.56
CA ARG A 42 27.84 -5.52 -18.81
C ARG A 42 28.16 -4.53 -19.95
N ASN A 43 28.42 -5.05 -21.15
CA ASN A 43 28.43 -4.26 -22.36
C ASN A 43 26.98 -3.89 -22.72
N PHE A 44 26.78 -2.79 -23.45
CA PHE A 44 25.43 -2.37 -23.83
C PHE A 44 25.41 -1.69 -25.20
N ILE A 45 24.24 -1.81 -25.85
CA ILE A 45 23.86 -1.03 -27.02
C ILE A 45 22.48 -0.44 -26.74
N GLY A 46 22.38 0.90 -26.71
CA GLY A 46 21.11 1.62 -26.64
C GLY A 46 20.82 2.26 -27.97
N ILE A 47 19.57 2.17 -28.42
CA ILE A 47 19.08 2.79 -29.66
C ILE A 47 17.84 3.62 -29.31
N ASP A 48 17.74 4.82 -29.81
CA ASP A 48 16.52 5.62 -29.76
C ASP A 48 16.41 6.48 -31.01
N ILE A 49 15.17 6.80 -31.40
CA ILE A 49 14.89 7.67 -32.56
C ILE A 49 15.09 9.16 -32.23
N SER A 50 15.00 9.53 -30.96
CA SER A 50 15.16 10.91 -30.48
C SER A 50 16.62 11.19 -30.17
N ASN A 51 17.22 12.16 -30.88
CA ASN A 51 18.56 12.65 -30.57
C ASN A 51 18.65 13.20 -29.14
N GLU A 52 17.62 13.90 -28.66
CA GLU A 52 17.57 14.45 -27.31
C GLU A 52 17.61 13.31 -26.24
N ALA A 53 16.92 12.20 -26.51
CA ALA A 53 16.98 11.03 -25.63
C ALA A 53 18.39 10.41 -25.60
N VAL A 54 19.04 10.30 -26.75
CA VAL A 54 20.41 9.79 -26.87
C VAL A 54 21.42 10.71 -26.16
N GLU A 55 21.31 12.02 -26.32
CA GLU A 55 22.16 13.00 -25.62
C GLU A 55 21.99 12.89 -24.09
N LEU A 56 20.75 12.80 -23.63
CA LEU A 56 20.45 12.59 -22.21
C LEU A 56 21.01 11.26 -21.69
N ALA A 57 20.89 10.19 -22.48
CA ALA A 57 21.45 8.89 -22.12
C ALA A 57 22.98 8.93 -22.00
N ASN A 58 23.66 9.61 -22.92
CA ASN A 58 25.10 9.79 -22.89
C ASN A 58 25.55 10.59 -21.68
N SER A 59 24.91 11.73 -21.39
CA SER A 59 25.20 12.53 -20.18
C SER A 59 25.07 11.70 -18.90
N ARG A 60 24.04 10.89 -18.78
CA ARG A 60 23.83 10.00 -17.61
C ARG A 60 24.85 8.87 -17.52
N LEU A 61 25.34 8.42 -18.65
CA LEU A 61 26.43 7.43 -18.69
C LEU A 61 27.77 8.03 -18.28
N GLU A 62 28.04 9.29 -18.59
CA GLU A 62 29.27 9.99 -18.19
C GLU A 62 29.28 10.28 -16.69
N GLU A 63 28.22 10.84 -16.16
CA GLU A 63 28.12 11.24 -14.75
C GLU A 63 27.73 10.10 -13.81
N MET A 64 27.32 8.92 -14.36
CA MET A 64 26.78 7.79 -13.60
C MET A 64 25.81 8.25 -12.50
N ILE A 65 24.87 9.14 -12.86
CA ILE A 65 23.83 9.58 -11.94
C ILE A 65 22.89 8.38 -11.71
N ILE A 66 23.18 7.63 -10.69
CA ILE A 66 22.27 6.62 -10.12
C ILE A 66 21.20 7.47 -9.40
N THR A 67 20.10 7.74 -10.08
CA THR A 67 18.95 8.36 -9.41
C THR A 67 18.41 7.31 -8.43
N GLU A 68 18.84 7.41 -7.19
CA GLU A 68 18.26 6.63 -6.11
C GLU A 68 16.79 6.98 -6.01
N SER A 69 15.94 6.04 -6.40
CA SER A 69 14.51 6.20 -6.17
C SER A 69 14.31 6.27 -4.65
N ALA A 70 13.71 7.35 -4.15
CA ALA A 70 13.33 7.46 -2.74
C ALA A 70 12.50 6.26 -2.25
N LEU A 71 11.76 5.60 -3.15
CA LEU A 71 11.02 4.35 -2.94
C LEU A 71 11.93 3.13 -2.71
N LEU A 72 13.16 3.14 -3.21
CA LEU A 72 14.10 2.01 -3.10
C LEU A 72 15.09 2.20 -1.96
N ASN A 73 15.36 3.46 -1.57
CA ASN A 73 16.11 3.77 -0.35
C ASN A 73 15.32 3.48 0.92
N LYS A 74 13.99 3.47 0.81
CA LYS A 74 13.11 3.08 1.90
C LYS A 74 13.04 1.57 2.12
N GLY A 75 13.63 0.78 1.21
CA GLY A 75 13.69 -0.68 1.30
C GLY A 75 12.39 -1.40 0.96
N ALA A 76 12.45 -2.72 0.97
CA ALA A 76 11.29 -3.59 0.82
C ALA A 76 10.28 -3.40 1.98
N ASP A 77 10.74 -2.91 3.11
CA ASP A 77 9.97 -2.70 4.34
C ASP A 77 8.95 -1.56 4.22
N ASP A 78 9.21 -0.55 3.39
CA ASP A 78 8.23 0.51 3.07
C ASP A 78 7.27 0.12 1.92
N TYR A 79 7.53 -0.96 1.23
CA TYR A 79 6.57 -1.65 0.38
C TYR A 79 5.69 -2.60 1.17
N LEU A 80 5.52 -2.24 2.38
CA LEU A 80 4.56 -2.68 3.36
C LEU A 80 3.94 -4.03 3.05
N GLU A 81 4.58 -4.99 3.57
CA GLU A 81 3.86 -6.07 4.21
C GLU A 81 3.01 -5.40 5.29
N LYS A 82 1.69 -5.60 5.23
CA LYS A 82 0.81 -5.22 6.32
C LYS A 82 1.39 -5.77 7.62
N THR A 83 1.27 -5.01 8.68
CA THR A 83 1.72 -5.45 10.01
C THR A 83 1.03 -6.76 10.38
N GLU A 84 1.66 -7.57 11.21
CA GLU A 84 1.05 -8.80 11.73
C GLU A 84 -0.34 -8.53 12.33
N LYS A 85 -0.52 -7.37 12.96
CA LYS A 85 -1.79 -6.92 13.53
C LYS A 85 -2.86 -6.69 12.44
N GLU A 86 -2.51 -6.04 11.34
CA GLU A 86 -3.44 -5.83 10.22
C GLU A 86 -3.78 -7.13 9.51
N LEU A 87 -2.81 -8.02 9.34
CA LEU A 87 -3.04 -9.36 8.77
C LEU A 87 -3.99 -10.18 9.66
N ALA A 88 -3.80 -10.15 10.98
CA ALA A 88 -4.67 -10.82 11.92
C ALA A 88 -6.11 -10.30 11.85
N MET A 89 -6.31 -8.97 11.77
CA MET A 89 -7.64 -8.38 11.63
C MET A 89 -8.34 -8.80 10.32
N LEU A 90 -7.59 -8.90 9.21
CA LEU A 90 -8.15 -9.36 7.94
C LEU A 90 -8.51 -10.86 7.99
N GLU A 91 -7.66 -11.68 8.60
CA GLU A 91 -7.92 -13.10 8.77
C GLU A 91 -9.16 -13.35 9.61
N GLU A 92 -9.35 -12.59 10.69
CA GLU A 92 -10.49 -12.66 11.61
C GLU A 92 -11.83 -12.48 10.91
N ILE A 93 -11.91 -11.62 9.90
CA ILE A 93 -13.10 -11.40 9.08
C ILE A 93 -13.10 -12.24 7.79
N ASN A 94 -12.21 -13.21 7.67
CA ASN A 94 -12.04 -14.03 6.47
C ASN A 94 -11.78 -13.20 5.19
N ALA A 95 -10.91 -12.20 5.27
CA ALA A 95 -10.46 -11.38 4.15
C ALA A 95 -9.02 -11.74 3.73
N PHE A 96 -8.70 -11.54 2.45
CA PHE A 96 -7.34 -11.62 1.99
C PHE A 96 -6.74 -10.21 1.84
N PRO A 97 -5.42 -10.03 2.14
CA PRO A 97 -4.78 -8.74 2.13
C PRO A 97 -4.58 -8.23 0.69
N VAL A 98 -4.69 -6.91 0.51
CA VAL A 98 -4.31 -6.18 -0.69
C VAL A 98 -3.10 -5.33 -0.38
N GLN A 99 -2.08 -5.42 -1.22
CA GLN A 99 -0.88 -4.60 -1.13
C GLN A 99 -0.98 -3.38 -2.05
N ARG A 100 -0.29 -2.30 -1.70
CA ARG A 100 -0.13 -1.08 -2.53
C ARG A 100 -1.43 -0.35 -2.87
N ASN A 101 -2.39 -0.35 -1.96
CA ASN A 101 -3.60 0.44 -2.11
C ASN A 101 -3.82 1.26 -0.84
N ALA A 102 -3.81 2.58 -0.96
CA ALA A 102 -3.94 3.49 0.18
C ALA A 102 -5.35 3.50 0.80
N GLY A 103 -6.37 3.04 0.05
CA GLY A 103 -7.77 3.09 0.48
C GLY A 103 -8.41 1.72 0.69
N ILE A 104 -7.77 0.62 0.23
CA ILE A 104 -8.28 -0.75 0.40
C ILE A 104 -7.18 -1.61 0.99
N ASP A 105 -7.43 -2.19 2.15
CA ASP A 105 -6.47 -3.04 2.87
C ASP A 105 -6.68 -4.52 2.60
N GLY A 106 -7.87 -4.92 2.20
CA GLY A 106 -8.21 -6.29 1.87
C GLY A 106 -9.51 -6.41 1.11
N PHE A 107 -9.83 -7.63 0.73
CA PHE A 107 -11.16 -8.01 0.22
C PHE A 107 -11.65 -9.23 0.99
N MET A 108 -12.93 -9.26 1.32
CA MET A 108 -13.58 -10.45 1.84
C MET A 108 -13.41 -11.61 0.85
N LYS A 109 -13.22 -12.83 1.36
CA LYS A 109 -13.22 -14.03 0.50
C LYS A 109 -14.62 -14.32 -0.04
N GLU A 110 -15.64 -13.97 0.70
CA GLU A 110 -17.03 -14.07 0.28
C GLU A 110 -17.47 -12.80 -0.44
N HIS A 111 -18.26 -12.96 -1.47
CA HIS A 111 -18.82 -11.87 -2.26
C HIS A 111 -20.22 -11.52 -1.75
N CYS A 112 -20.57 -10.24 -1.84
CA CYS A 112 -21.93 -9.77 -1.58
C CYS A 112 -22.62 -9.52 -2.92
N ASP A 113 -23.73 -10.21 -3.19
CA ASP A 113 -24.46 -10.18 -4.46
C ASP A 113 -23.58 -10.37 -5.71
N GLY A 114 -22.58 -11.27 -5.60
CA GLY A 114 -21.62 -11.54 -6.66
C GLY A 114 -20.51 -10.50 -6.84
N MET A 115 -20.50 -9.45 -6.03
CA MET A 115 -19.49 -8.39 -6.05
C MET A 115 -18.49 -8.53 -4.91
N PRO A 116 -17.21 -8.22 -5.13
CA PRO A 116 -16.20 -8.25 -4.08
C PRO A 116 -16.50 -7.17 -3.02
N VAL A 117 -16.18 -7.45 -1.76
CA VAL A 117 -16.35 -6.56 -0.61
C VAL A 117 -15.00 -5.99 -0.19
N PRO A 118 -14.69 -4.72 -0.48
CA PRO A 118 -13.45 -4.09 -0.07
C PRO A 118 -13.47 -3.76 1.42
N VAL A 119 -12.30 -3.90 2.04
CA VAL A 119 -12.07 -3.68 3.47
C VAL A 119 -10.98 -2.62 3.66
N LYS A 120 -11.22 -1.65 4.54
CA LYS A 120 -10.24 -0.68 5.01
C LYS A 120 -10.05 -0.87 6.52
N ILE A 121 -8.81 -0.88 6.98
CA ILE A 121 -8.46 -0.86 8.40
C ILE A 121 -8.16 0.60 8.79
N GLN A 122 -8.77 1.09 9.84
CA GLN A 122 -8.47 2.42 10.38
C GLN A 122 -7.03 2.44 10.90
N ALA A 123 -6.18 3.28 10.31
CA ALA A 123 -4.81 3.46 10.78
C ALA A 123 -4.76 4.25 12.11
N GLU A 124 -3.66 4.13 12.85
CA GLU A 124 -3.50 4.73 14.17
C GLU A 124 -3.65 6.28 14.16
N TYR A 125 -3.24 6.92 13.07
CA TYR A 125 -3.31 8.38 12.89
C TYR A 125 -4.60 8.86 12.16
N GLU A 126 -5.45 7.94 11.68
CA GLU A 126 -6.69 8.25 10.95
C GLU A 126 -7.88 8.37 11.90
N THR A 127 -8.83 9.25 11.57
CA THR A 127 -10.18 9.20 12.12
C THR A 127 -11.00 8.13 11.39
N ILE A 128 -12.17 7.79 11.90
CA ILE A 128 -13.04 6.85 11.20
C ILE A 128 -13.56 7.45 9.89
N GLU A 129 -13.81 8.75 9.90
CA GLU A 129 -14.23 9.54 8.74
C GLU A 129 -13.16 9.54 7.65
N ASP A 130 -11.89 9.76 8.01
CA ASP A 130 -10.76 9.70 7.07
C ASP A 130 -10.67 8.32 6.41
N SER A 131 -10.88 7.26 7.18
CA SER A 131 -10.84 5.88 6.68
C SER A 131 -11.96 5.58 5.71
N ILE A 132 -13.18 6.08 6.00
CA ILE A 132 -14.35 5.96 5.11
C ILE A 132 -14.08 6.73 3.81
N GLU A 133 -13.63 7.99 3.89
CA GLU A 133 -13.34 8.81 2.70
C GLU A 133 -12.28 8.16 1.80
N LYS A 134 -11.22 7.60 2.40
CA LYS A 134 -10.18 6.89 1.65
C LYS A 134 -10.71 5.64 0.94
N LEU A 135 -11.56 4.87 1.63
CA LEU A 135 -12.20 3.68 1.06
C LEU A 135 -13.12 4.08 -0.10
N GLU A 136 -13.98 5.07 0.09
CA GLU A 136 -14.89 5.55 -0.95
C GLU A 136 -14.12 6.08 -2.17
N ARG A 137 -13.08 6.87 -1.96
CA ARG A 137 -12.21 7.36 -3.04
C ARG A 137 -11.55 6.22 -3.81
N ALA A 138 -11.09 5.16 -3.13
CA ALA A 138 -10.49 3.99 -3.77
C ALA A 138 -11.50 3.12 -4.53
N CYS A 139 -12.77 3.23 -4.16
CA CYS A 139 -13.90 2.54 -4.79
C CYS A 139 -14.55 3.33 -5.92
N MET A 140 -14.15 4.58 -6.15
CA MET A 140 -14.73 5.45 -7.19
C MET A 140 -14.71 4.77 -8.56
N GLY A 141 -15.86 4.83 -9.27
CA GLY A 141 -15.99 4.23 -10.60
C GLY A 141 -16.15 2.71 -10.61
N LYS A 142 -16.30 2.08 -9.44
CA LYS A 142 -16.55 0.64 -9.30
C LYS A 142 -17.85 0.43 -8.52
N ASN A 143 -18.63 -0.55 -8.93
CA ASN A 143 -19.90 -0.88 -8.27
C ASN A 143 -19.63 -1.93 -7.19
N TYR A 144 -19.46 -1.50 -5.95
CA TYR A 144 -19.44 -2.36 -4.78
C TYR A 144 -20.76 -2.23 -4.03
N VAL A 145 -21.42 -3.34 -3.72
CA VAL A 145 -22.69 -3.38 -2.99
C VAL A 145 -22.49 -3.12 -1.50
N MET A 146 -21.35 -3.55 -0.98
CA MET A 146 -20.97 -3.43 0.43
C MET A 146 -19.49 -3.11 0.55
N LYS A 147 -19.15 -2.27 1.51
CA LYS A 147 -17.78 -1.88 1.87
C LYS A 147 -17.63 -2.00 3.37
N ILE A 148 -16.45 -2.36 3.87
CA ILE A 148 -16.22 -2.54 5.31
C ILE A 148 -15.09 -1.64 5.77
N VAL A 149 -15.28 -0.96 6.92
CA VAL A 149 -14.20 -0.30 7.66
C VAL A 149 -14.03 -0.99 9.01
N ILE A 150 -12.82 -1.47 9.31
CA ILE A 150 -12.46 -1.99 10.62
C ILE A 150 -12.01 -0.82 11.50
N GLN A 151 -12.81 -0.49 12.50
CA GLN A 151 -12.51 0.53 13.50
C GLN A 151 -11.54 -0.06 14.55
N THR A 152 -10.40 0.61 14.76
CA THR A 152 -9.34 0.14 15.68
C THR A 152 -9.26 0.94 16.97
N LYS A 153 -9.91 2.11 17.06
CA LYS A 153 -9.88 3.00 18.24
C LYS A 153 -11.24 3.65 18.48
N GLU A 154 -11.45 4.07 19.73
CA GLU A 154 -12.67 4.80 20.09
C GLU A 154 -12.76 6.11 19.29
N SER A 155 -13.94 6.41 18.74
CA SER A 155 -14.24 7.73 18.19
C SER A 155 -14.94 8.57 19.24
N ASN A 156 -14.50 9.82 19.41
CA ASN A 156 -15.13 10.78 20.30
C ASN A 156 -16.39 11.42 19.70
N THR A 157 -16.80 10.98 18.54
CA THR A 157 -17.97 11.52 17.83
C THR A 157 -19.22 10.74 18.22
N ASN A 158 -20.07 11.35 19.05
CA ASN A 158 -21.46 10.95 19.30
C ASN A 158 -22.38 11.21 18.08
N ARG A 159 -21.86 11.34 16.88
CA ARG A 159 -22.67 11.42 15.69
C ARG A 159 -23.02 10.00 15.27
N LEU A 160 -24.26 9.61 15.48
CA LEU A 160 -24.92 8.62 14.65
C LEU A 160 -24.81 9.16 13.22
N PHE A 161 -23.89 8.59 12.45
CA PHE A 161 -23.73 8.93 11.06
C PHE A 161 -24.93 8.33 10.31
N ASP A 162 -25.89 9.18 9.95
CA ASP A 162 -26.81 8.94 8.86
C ASP A 162 -26.03 9.02 7.53
N PHE A 163 -25.03 8.16 7.38
CA PHE A 163 -24.48 7.88 6.07
C PHE A 163 -25.45 6.91 5.38
N GLN A 164 -26.15 7.40 4.39
CA GLN A 164 -26.67 6.59 3.29
C GLN A 164 -25.46 6.04 2.49
N SER A 165 -24.53 5.36 3.16
CA SER A 165 -23.34 4.80 2.51
C SER A 165 -23.39 3.29 2.67
N ASP A 166 -23.06 2.59 1.61
CA ASP A 166 -22.88 1.13 1.58
C ASP A 166 -21.64 0.69 2.40
N VAL A 167 -21.26 1.46 3.43
CA VAL A 167 -20.11 1.25 4.29
C VAL A 167 -20.55 0.76 5.65
N GLU A 168 -20.21 -0.47 5.97
CA GLU A 168 -20.41 -1.09 7.28
C GLU A 168 -19.16 -0.87 8.15
N ILE A 169 -19.39 -0.47 9.41
CA ILE A 169 -18.29 -0.26 10.37
C ILE A 169 -18.31 -1.41 11.37
N ILE A 170 -17.21 -2.17 11.42
CA ILE A 170 -17.01 -3.22 12.40
C ILE A 170 -15.86 -2.84 13.34
N LYS A 171 -16.01 -3.12 14.63
CA LYS A 171 -14.93 -2.89 15.60
C LYS A 171 -13.96 -4.05 15.62
N SER A 172 -12.65 -3.76 15.68
CA SER A 172 -11.65 -4.81 15.92
C SER A 172 -11.88 -5.49 17.27
N LEU A 173 -11.48 -6.76 17.41
CA LEU A 173 -11.60 -7.50 18.68
C LEU A 173 -10.90 -6.79 19.83
N GLU A 174 -9.74 -6.21 19.59
CA GLU A 174 -8.99 -5.44 20.59
C GLU A 174 -9.81 -4.24 21.10
N LEU A 175 -10.47 -3.51 20.22
CA LEU A 175 -11.32 -2.38 20.59
C LEU A 175 -12.53 -2.87 21.38
N GLN A 176 -13.21 -3.94 20.93
CA GLN A 176 -14.35 -4.51 21.61
C GLN A 176 -14.00 -4.98 23.03
N THR A 177 -12.89 -5.71 23.19
CA THR A 177 -12.44 -6.20 24.51
C THR A 177 -12.04 -5.05 25.43
N THR A 178 -11.42 -4.01 24.92
CA THR A 178 -11.06 -2.79 25.67
C THR A 178 -12.32 -2.08 26.18
N GLU A 179 -13.32 -1.90 25.32
CA GLU A 179 -14.61 -1.27 25.72
C GLU A 179 -15.34 -2.10 26.78
N LEU A 180 -15.37 -3.43 26.64
CA LEU A 180 -15.99 -4.33 27.63
C LEU A 180 -15.29 -4.25 28.98
N THR A 181 -13.97 -4.23 28.99
CA THR A 181 -13.18 -4.09 30.23
C THR A 181 -13.42 -2.76 30.92
N LYS A 182 -13.44 -1.65 30.16
CA LYS A 182 -13.76 -0.33 30.69
C LYS A 182 -15.17 -0.26 31.27
N LYS A 183 -16.14 -0.83 30.58
CA LYS A 183 -17.54 -0.91 31.05
C LYS A 183 -17.65 -1.70 32.36
N HIS A 184 -16.98 -2.84 32.46
CA HIS A 184 -16.97 -3.65 33.69
C HIS A 184 -16.35 -2.90 34.87
N ASN A 185 -15.18 -2.29 34.68
CA ASN A 185 -14.50 -1.50 35.73
C ASN A 185 -15.32 -0.30 36.20
N LYS A 186 -16.05 0.36 35.30
CA LYS A 186 -16.95 1.48 35.63
C LYS A 186 -18.14 1.01 36.47
N THR A 187 -18.70 -0.15 36.14
CA THR A 187 -19.81 -0.76 36.89
C THR A 187 -19.38 -1.15 38.30
N GLN A 188 -18.20 -1.76 38.48
CA GLN A 188 -17.66 -2.10 39.80
C GLN A 188 -17.41 -0.86 40.68
N LYS A 189 -16.82 0.21 40.12
CA LYS A 189 -16.64 1.47 40.86
C LYS A 189 -17.96 2.08 41.32
N THR A 190 -19.00 2.02 40.48
CA THR A 190 -20.33 2.53 40.83
C THR A 190 -21.00 1.71 41.93
N ILE A 191 -20.82 0.38 41.95
CA ILE A 191 -21.33 -0.48 43.00
C ILE A 191 -20.62 -0.23 44.35
N LEU A 192 -19.29 -0.09 44.32
CA LEU A 192 -18.51 0.20 45.51
C LEU A 192 -18.86 1.58 46.14
N GLN A 193 -19.15 2.59 45.31
CA GLN A 193 -19.59 3.91 45.78
C GLN A 193 -21.01 3.93 46.34
N LYS A 194 -21.85 2.95 46.07
CA LYS A 194 -23.22 2.81 46.62
C LYS A 194 -23.27 2.00 47.91
N LEU A 195 -22.21 1.28 48.23
CA LEU A 195 -22.12 0.38 49.38
C LEU A 195 -21.30 0.97 50.54
N GLY A 196 -20.68 2.12 50.37
CA GLY A 196 -19.97 2.90 51.38
C GLY A 196 -20.65 4.22 51.64
#